data_bb029537361f61794b2fe2fe40166ff1
#
_entry.id   bb029537361f61794b2fe2fe40166ff1
#
_cell.length_a   1.000
_cell.length_b   1.000
_cell.length_c   1.000
_cell.angle_alpha   90.00
_cell.angle_beta   90.00
_cell.angle_gamma   90.00
#
_symmetry.space_group_name_H-M   'P 1'
#
loop_
_entity.id
_entity.type
_entity.pdbx_description
1 polymer ?
#
loop_
_entity_poly.entity_id
_entity_poly.type
_entity_poly.pdbx_seq_one_letter_code
_entity_poly.pdbx_strand_id
1 'polypeptide(L)'
;TGFIAPLRRWVHDLATAVDFVEIVAGDEAGQIVVVGKSGGEYVPRDEGACESIFDKAGGISGLILYGPNWRKSWGQAAISVIVEHGISMKVDADVFTQINAEGNQKILDELLAAGEFRSQDRVLELYSGAGNFTLSIARRVSEVVAVEGSRQSIQNGKLSAQRNGIENIRWDCSAVPAALSRLRQRREKFTRLVLDPPRAGAKGLEAELASFGVERLVYLSCDPATLARDLGALANHGYRLRMVQPIDLFPHSFHVETLALMTR
;
A
#
# COMPACT_ATOMS: atom_id res chain seq x y z
N THR A 1 -20.61 -8.60 14.72
CA THR A 1 -20.68 -8.43 16.19
C THR A 1 -20.31 -9.71 16.96
N GLY A 2 -20.41 -10.92 16.36
CA GLY A 2 -20.13 -12.21 17.02
C GLY A 2 -18.68 -12.39 17.52
N PHE A 3 -17.71 -11.70 16.93
CA PHE A 3 -16.29 -11.84 17.28
C PHE A 3 -15.84 -11.05 18.50
N ILE A 4 -16.52 -9.97 18.88
CA ILE A 4 -16.01 -9.01 19.88
C ILE A 4 -15.86 -9.67 21.26
N ALA A 5 -16.86 -10.38 21.75
CA ALA A 5 -16.81 -10.98 23.07
C ALA A 5 -15.80 -12.14 23.19
N PRO A 6 -15.70 -13.07 22.19
CA PRO A 6 -14.63 -14.05 22.16
C PRO A 6 -13.24 -13.44 22.10
N LEU A 7 -13.01 -12.42 21.26
CA LEU A 7 -11.70 -11.76 21.12
C LEU A 7 -11.30 -11.02 22.40
N ARG A 8 -12.23 -10.32 23.07
CA ARG A 8 -11.92 -9.67 24.35
C ARG A 8 -11.45 -10.66 25.41
N ARG A 9 -12.13 -11.82 25.53
CA ARG A 9 -11.70 -12.86 26.46
C ARG A 9 -10.35 -13.42 26.09
N TRP A 10 -10.14 -13.72 24.81
CA TRP A 10 -8.87 -14.22 24.32
C TRP A 10 -7.71 -13.26 24.61
N VAL A 11 -7.86 -11.96 24.34
CA VAL A 11 -6.83 -10.94 24.64
C VAL A 11 -6.56 -10.86 26.15
N HIS A 12 -7.59 -10.93 26.97
CA HIS A 12 -7.45 -10.88 28.43
C HIS A 12 -6.69 -12.11 28.97
N ASP A 13 -6.84 -13.26 28.34
CA ASP A 13 -6.19 -14.52 28.75
C ASP A 13 -4.73 -14.63 28.29
N LEU A 14 -4.28 -13.76 27.37
CA LEU A 14 -2.89 -13.74 26.90
C LEU A 14 -1.97 -13.14 27.97
N ALA A 15 -0.76 -13.69 28.06
CA ALA A 15 0.34 -13.10 28.83
C ALA A 15 1.09 -12.02 28.02
N THR A 16 1.09 -12.15 26.68
CA THR A 16 1.57 -11.11 25.77
C THR A 16 0.65 -9.90 25.87
N ALA A 17 1.19 -8.75 26.25
CA ALA A 17 0.42 -7.51 26.29
C ALA A 17 0.06 -7.08 24.85
N VAL A 18 -1.24 -7.12 24.53
CA VAL A 18 -1.77 -6.68 23.23
C VAL A 18 -2.43 -5.31 23.40
N ASP A 19 -1.86 -4.29 22.78
CA ASP A 19 -2.30 -2.91 22.89
C ASP A 19 -3.47 -2.58 21.96
N PHE A 20 -3.49 -3.26 20.81
CA PHE A 20 -4.45 -2.98 19.74
C PHE A 20 -4.79 -4.27 18.99
N VAL A 21 -6.07 -4.44 18.66
CA VAL A 21 -6.55 -5.55 17.81
C VAL A 21 -7.38 -5.00 16.68
N GLU A 22 -7.06 -5.43 15.48
CA GLU A 22 -7.78 -5.15 14.25
C GLU A 22 -8.37 -6.44 13.68
N ILE A 23 -9.55 -6.35 13.07
CA ILE A 23 -10.16 -7.43 12.31
C ILE A 23 -10.14 -7.01 10.86
N VAL A 24 -9.40 -7.76 10.06
CA VAL A 24 -9.20 -7.49 8.63
C VAL A 24 -9.96 -8.55 7.83
N ALA A 25 -10.81 -8.12 6.93
CA ALA A 25 -11.55 -8.99 6.01
C ALA A 25 -10.97 -8.86 4.60
N GLY A 26 -10.81 -9.98 3.92
CA GLY A 26 -10.52 -10.00 2.49
C GLY A 26 -11.78 -9.95 1.63
N ASP A 27 -11.61 -9.74 0.33
CA ASP A 27 -12.73 -9.70 -0.63
C ASP A 27 -13.29 -11.10 -0.95
N GLU A 28 -12.53 -12.16 -0.66
CA GLU A 28 -13.04 -13.53 -0.75
C GLU A 28 -13.77 -13.95 0.53
N ALA A 29 -14.88 -14.66 0.36
CA ALA A 29 -15.69 -15.12 1.48
C ALA A 29 -14.89 -15.98 2.46
N GLY A 30 -15.06 -15.75 3.76
CA GLY A 30 -14.40 -16.53 4.81
C GLY A 30 -12.96 -16.09 5.15
N GLN A 31 -12.43 -15.06 4.49
CA GLN A 31 -11.14 -14.47 4.84
C GLN A 31 -11.32 -13.40 5.92
N ILE A 32 -11.20 -13.81 7.17
CA ILE A 32 -11.23 -12.91 8.33
C ILE A 32 -9.98 -13.17 9.16
N VAL A 33 -9.10 -12.20 9.25
CA VAL A 33 -7.84 -12.28 9.98
C VAL A 33 -7.87 -11.31 11.16
N VAL A 34 -7.46 -11.80 12.31
CA VAL A 34 -7.24 -10.98 13.49
C VAL A 34 -5.78 -10.55 13.53
N VAL A 35 -5.54 -9.26 13.66
CA VAL A 35 -4.20 -8.69 13.75
C VAL A 35 -4.05 -7.99 15.10
N GLY A 36 -3.13 -8.48 15.92
CA GLY A 36 -2.83 -7.90 17.23
C GLY A 36 -1.45 -7.26 17.26
N LYS A 37 -1.37 -6.02 17.78
CA LYS A 37 -0.12 -5.30 17.99
C LYS A 37 0.24 -5.27 19.47
N SER A 38 1.50 -5.52 19.76
CA SER A 38 2.09 -5.47 21.09
C SER A 38 3.23 -4.44 21.15
N GLY A 39 3.31 -3.66 22.21
CA GLY A 39 4.47 -2.85 22.54
C GLY A 39 5.61 -3.62 23.23
N GLY A 40 5.36 -4.87 23.63
CA GLY A 40 6.29 -5.72 24.39
C GLY A 40 6.78 -6.95 23.63
N GLU A 41 7.34 -7.88 24.37
CA GLU A 41 7.85 -9.15 23.87
C GLU A 41 6.73 -10.20 23.75
N TYR A 42 6.91 -11.15 22.86
CA TYR A 42 6.02 -12.33 22.77
C TYR A 42 6.27 -13.29 23.93
N VAL A 43 5.20 -13.73 24.56
CA VAL A 43 5.29 -14.73 25.65
C VAL A 43 4.96 -16.13 25.12
N PRO A 44 5.93 -17.05 25.05
CA PRO A 44 5.76 -18.35 24.38
C PRO A 44 4.63 -19.24 24.91
N ARG A 45 4.20 -19.08 26.19
CA ARG A 45 3.08 -19.82 26.76
C ARG A 45 1.74 -19.52 26.09
N ASP A 46 1.64 -18.44 25.31
CA ASP A 46 0.42 -18.04 24.62
C ASP A 46 0.20 -18.80 23.31
N GLU A 47 1.15 -19.65 22.87
CA GLU A 47 1.05 -20.39 21.61
C GLU A 47 -0.27 -21.18 21.51
N GLY A 48 -0.60 -21.98 22.53
CA GLY A 48 -1.85 -22.75 22.56
C GLY A 48 -3.12 -21.89 22.60
N ALA A 49 -3.05 -20.69 23.22
CA ALA A 49 -4.16 -19.74 23.19
C ALA A 49 -4.36 -19.16 21.80
N CYS A 50 -3.26 -18.87 21.09
CA CYS A 50 -3.29 -18.40 19.70
C CYS A 50 -3.81 -19.45 18.73
N GLU A 51 -3.44 -20.70 18.90
CA GLU A 51 -3.98 -21.83 18.10
C GLU A 51 -5.47 -22.05 18.35
N SER A 52 -5.90 -21.96 19.61
CA SER A 52 -7.30 -22.26 19.99
C SER A 52 -8.28 -21.13 19.63
N ILE A 53 -7.83 -19.97 19.12
CA ILE A 53 -8.72 -18.86 18.76
C ILE A 53 -9.69 -19.23 17.65
N PHE A 54 -9.28 -20.09 16.73
CA PHE A 54 -10.07 -20.54 15.59
C PHE A 54 -11.31 -21.31 16.00
N ASP A 55 -11.22 -22.10 17.09
CA ASP A 55 -12.34 -22.87 17.65
C ASP A 55 -13.25 -21.97 18.50
N LYS A 56 -12.66 -21.03 19.24
CA LYS A 56 -13.38 -20.18 20.20
C LYS A 56 -14.14 -19.02 19.54
N ALA A 57 -13.61 -18.51 18.43
CA ALA A 57 -14.19 -17.40 17.70
C ALA A 57 -14.44 -17.82 16.24
N GLY A 58 -15.36 -18.77 16.02
CA GLY A 58 -15.60 -19.36 14.71
C GLY A 58 -15.71 -18.36 13.56
N GLY A 59 -15.12 -18.72 12.39
CA GLY A 59 -15.08 -17.89 11.19
C GLY A 59 -13.82 -17.04 11.04
N ILE A 60 -12.86 -17.11 11.97
CA ILE A 60 -11.53 -16.52 11.80
C ILE A 60 -10.68 -17.49 10.96
N SER A 61 -10.08 -16.98 9.88
CA SER A 61 -9.20 -17.76 8.99
C SER A 61 -7.74 -17.69 9.40
N GLY A 62 -7.31 -16.61 10.04
CA GLY A 62 -5.93 -16.37 10.44
C GLY A 62 -5.78 -15.41 11.60
N LEU A 63 -4.61 -15.49 12.24
CA LEU A 63 -4.19 -14.61 13.32
C LEU A 63 -2.77 -14.14 13.04
N ILE A 64 -2.51 -12.86 13.26
CA ILE A 64 -1.17 -12.27 13.30
C ILE A 64 -1.01 -11.57 14.65
N LEU A 65 0.08 -11.85 15.34
CA LEU A 65 0.55 -11.02 16.45
C LEU A 65 1.94 -10.49 16.11
N TYR A 66 2.16 -9.21 16.37
CA TYR A 66 3.47 -8.61 16.13
C TYR A 66 3.83 -7.56 17.16
N GLY A 67 5.12 -7.38 17.37
CA GLY A 67 5.74 -6.38 18.22
C GLY A 67 6.97 -5.77 17.57
N PRO A 68 7.78 -4.98 18.33
CA PRO A 68 8.87 -4.22 17.75
C PRO A 68 9.91 -5.04 16.98
N ASN A 69 10.18 -6.29 17.42
CA ASN A 69 11.22 -7.15 16.83
C ASN A 69 10.74 -8.57 16.56
N TRP A 70 9.45 -8.81 16.58
CA TRP A 70 8.87 -10.13 16.37
C TRP A 70 7.53 -10.06 15.63
N ARG A 71 7.24 -11.12 14.91
CA ARG A 71 5.96 -11.35 14.24
C ARG A 71 5.68 -12.85 14.20
N LYS A 72 4.49 -13.23 14.58
CA LYS A 72 3.99 -14.61 14.51
C LYS A 72 2.64 -14.64 13.79
N SER A 73 2.36 -15.75 13.13
CA SER A 73 1.08 -15.94 12.44
C SER A 73 0.62 -17.39 12.56
N TRP A 74 -0.68 -17.56 12.63
CA TRP A 74 -1.36 -18.85 12.71
C TRP A 74 -2.50 -18.89 11.70
N GLY A 75 -2.81 -20.09 11.16
CA GLY A 75 -3.83 -20.25 10.13
C GLY A 75 -3.49 -19.57 8.82
N GLN A 76 -4.53 -19.15 8.10
CA GLN A 76 -4.40 -18.40 6.83
C GLN A 76 -4.43 -16.91 7.11
N ALA A 77 -3.27 -16.34 7.37
CA ALA A 77 -3.10 -14.95 7.79
C ALA A 77 -3.01 -13.93 6.62
N ALA A 78 -3.14 -14.39 5.38
CA ALA A 78 -3.19 -13.54 4.19
C ALA A 78 -4.62 -13.41 3.68
N ILE A 79 -4.94 -12.22 3.17
CA ILE A 79 -6.22 -11.87 2.57
C ILE A 79 -6.06 -11.65 1.07
N SER A 80 -7.14 -11.81 0.32
CA SER A 80 -7.25 -11.42 -1.09
C SER A 80 -7.91 -10.05 -1.18
N VAL A 81 -7.34 -9.16 -1.98
CA VAL A 81 -7.86 -7.81 -2.26
C VAL A 81 -8.01 -7.66 -3.77
N ILE A 82 -9.21 -7.35 -4.23
CA ILE A 82 -9.48 -7.09 -5.65
C ILE A 82 -8.97 -5.67 -5.95
N VAL A 83 -8.03 -5.59 -6.90
CA VAL A 83 -7.47 -4.31 -7.35
C VAL A 83 -8.28 -3.76 -8.51
N GLU A 84 -8.50 -4.58 -9.55
CA GLU A 84 -9.38 -4.29 -10.67
C GLU A 84 -9.93 -5.61 -11.22
N HIS A 85 -10.85 -5.55 -12.18
CA HIS A 85 -11.40 -6.77 -12.80
C HIS A 85 -10.27 -7.65 -13.39
N GLY A 86 -10.14 -8.85 -12.87
CA GLY A 86 -9.13 -9.82 -13.29
C GLY A 86 -7.74 -9.59 -12.68
N ILE A 87 -7.61 -8.71 -11.67
CA ILE A 87 -6.40 -8.55 -10.86
C ILE A 87 -6.76 -8.59 -9.38
N SER A 88 -6.15 -9.50 -8.65
CA SER A 88 -6.24 -9.53 -7.18
C SER A 88 -4.84 -9.60 -6.56
N MET A 89 -4.69 -8.94 -5.43
CA MET A 89 -3.52 -9.11 -4.56
C MET A 89 -3.81 -10.17 -3.51
N LYS A 90 -2.78 -10.92 -3.13
CA LYS A 90 -2.77 -11.67 -1.88
C LYS A 90 -1.72 -11.08 -0.97
N VAL A 91 -2.17 -10.53 0.15
CA VAL A 91 -1.32 -9.80 1.09
C VAL A 91 -1.51 -10.31 2.51
N ASP A 92 -0.48 -10.27 3.32
CA ASP A 92 -0.61 -10.51 4.75
C ASP A 92 -1.50 -9.43 5.36
N ALA A 93 -2.37 -9.79 6.29
CA ALA A 93 -3.39 -8.88 6.81
C ALA A 93 -2.83 -7.70 7.64
N ASP A 94 -1.55 -7.77 8.05
CA ASP A 94 -0.81 -6.68 8.69
C ASP A 94 -0.08 -5.74 7.70
N VAL A 95 -0.20 -6.00 6.40
CA VAL A 95 0.29 -5.09 5.35
C VAL A 95 -0.82 -4.11 4.99
N PHE A 96 -0.45 -2.83 4.87
CA PHE A 96 -1.41 -1.79 4.51
C PHE A 96 -2.11 -2.09 3.18
N THR A 97 -3.43 -2.00 3.19
CA THR A 97 -4.30 -2.02 2.00
C THR A 97 -5.35 -0.94 2.13
N GLN A 98 -5.90 -0.51 1.00
CA GLN A 98 -7.03 0.43 1.01
C GLN A 98 -8.29 -0.28 1.55
N ILE A 99 -8.82 0.23 2.66
CA ILE A 99 -9.92 -0.42 3.40
C ILE A 99 -11.25 -0.34 2.63
N ASN A 100 -11.46 0.73 1.87
CA ASN A 100 -12.67 0.96 1.09
C ASN A 100 -12.45 0.48 -0.35
N ALA A 101 -12.96 -0.70 -0.70
CA ALA A 101 -12.77 -1.30 -2.01
C ALA A 101 -13.37 -0.45 -3.16
N GLU A 102 -14.57 0.11 -2.98
CA GLU A 102 -15.20 0.99 -3.98
C GLU A 102 -14.41 2.29 -4.15
N GLY A 103 -13.95 2.87 -3.04
CA GLY A 103 -13.11 4.05 -3.04
C GLY A 103 -11.76 3.78 -3.69
N ASN A 104 -11.14 2.61 -3.42
CA ASN A 104 -9.89 2.20 -4.05
C ASN A 104 -10.04 2.07 -5.57
N GLN A 105 -11.14 1.46 -6.04
CA GLN A 105 -11.43 1.37 -7.47
C GLN A 105 -11.54 2.76 -8.10
N LYS A 106 -12.22 3.70 -7.44
CA LYS A 106 -12.34 5.08 -7.93
C LYS A 106 -10.99 5.79 -8.00
N ILE A 107 -10.14 5.63 -6.97
CA ILE A 107 -8.77 6.16 -7.03
C ILE A 107 -8.02 5.57 -8.21
N LEU A 108 -8.08 4.26 -8.40
CA LEU A 108 -7.40 3.58 -9.50
C LEU A 108 -7.87 4.08 -10.85
N ASP A 109 -9.18 4.22 -11.07
CA ASP A 109 -9.75 4.71 -12.32
C ASP A 109 -9.27 6.14 -12.63
N GLU A 110 -9.30 7.03 -11.64
CA GLU A 110 -8.80 8.41 -11.79
C GLU A 110 -7.27 8.44 -12.03
N LEU A 111 -6.52 7.59 -11.34
CA LEU A 111 -5.06 7.48 -11.52
C LEU A 111 -4.71 6.99 -12.93
N LEU A 112 -5.41 5.97 -13.42
CA LEU A 112 -5.20 5.44 -14.77
C LEU A 112 -5.58 6.46 -15.83
N ALA A 113 -6.68 7.19 -15.65
CA ALA A 113 -7.10 8.26 -16.54
C ALA A 113 -6.10 9.43 -16.55
N ALA A 114 -5.65 9.90 -15.38
CA ALA A 114 -4.68 10.98 -15.27
C ALA A 114 -3.31 10.59 -15.84
N GLY A 115 -2.88 9.35 -15.63
CA GLY A 115 -1.58 8.84 -16.10
C GLY A 115 -1.47 8.71 -17.61
N GLU A 116 -2.59 8.46 -18.32
CA GLU A 116 -2.64 8.16 -19.77
C GLU A 116 -1.53 7.18 -20.17
N PHE A 117 -1.47 6.06 -19.46
CA PHE A 117 -0.43 5.05 -19.64
C PHE A 117 -0.52 4.39 -21.02
N ARG A 118 0.63 4.22 -21.68
CA ARG A 118 0.76 3.64 -23.02
C ARG A 118 1.68 2.43 -22.97
N SER A 119 1.53 1.51 -23.90
CA SER A 119 2.31 0.25 -23.94
C SER A 119 3.83 0.45 -24.02
N GLN A 120 4.30 1.58 -24.55
CA GLN A 120 5.72 1.93 -24.61
C GLN A 120 6.23 2.66 -23.37
N ASP A 121 5.35 3.07 -22.46
CA ASP A 121 5.76 3.84 -21.27
C ASP A 121 6.61 3.00 -20.33
N ARG A 122 7.55 3.68 -19.69
CA ARG A 122 8.32 3.18 -18.57
C ARG A 122 8.00 4.03 -17.36
N VAL A 123 7.42 3.41 -16.34
CA VAL A 123 6.86 4.11 -15.18
C VAL A 123 7.77 3.95 -13.97
N LEU A 124 8.02 5.04 -13.26
CA LEU A 124 8.57 5.02 -11.90
C LEU A 124 7.41 5.19 -10.91
N GLU A 125 7.21 4.20 -10.06
CA GLU A 125 6.26 4.26 -8.97
C GLU A 125 6.98 4.28 -7.64
N LEU A 126 6.68 5.26 -6.81
CA LEU A 126 7.28 5.48 -5.49
C LEU A 126 6.24 5.25 -4.41
N TYR A 127 6.66 4.62 -3.31
CA TYR A 127 5.79 4.21 -2.20
C TYR A 127 4.75 3.19 -2.68
N SER A 128 5.19 2.21 -3.47
CA SER A 128 4.28 1.28 -4.18
C SER A 128 3.52 0.31 -3.25
N GLY A 129 3.88 0.22 -1.98
CA GLY A 129 3.28 -0.73 -1.05
C GLY A 129 3.38 -2.16 -1.56
N ALA A 130 2.29 -2.91 -1.44
CA ALA A 130 2.17 -4.26 -1.98
C ALA A 130 1.77 -4.29 -3.47
N GLY A 131 1.69 -3.14 -4.13
CA GLY A 131 1.45 -3.07 -5.57
C GLY A 131 0.00 -2.77 -5.97
N ASN A 132 -0.75 -2.08 -5.13
CA ASN A 132 -2.15 -1.71 -5.41
C ASN A 132 -2.31 -1.02 -6.78
N PHE A 133 -1.45 -0.05 -7.10
CA PHE A 133 -1.46 0.60 -8.42
C PHE A 133 -0.49 -0.07 -9.39
N THR A 134 0.63 -0.59 -8.88
CA THR A 134 1.70 -1.24 -9.67
C THR A 134 1.16 -2.31 -10.62
N LEU A 135 0.30 -3.20 -10.12
CA LEU A 135 -0.22 -4.33 -10.90
C LEU A 135 -1.07 -3.85 -12.07
N SER A 136 -1.95 -2.89 -11.82
CA SER A 136 -2.82 -2.31 -12.84
C SER A 136 -2.05 -1.48 -13.86
N ILE A 137 -1.06 -0.70 -13.43
CA ILE A 137 -0.18 0.06 -14.32
C ILE A 137 0.64 -0.90 -15.20
N ALA A 138 1.21 -1.96 -14.62
CA ALA A 138 2.06 -2.90 -15.33
C ALA A 138 1.36 -3.61 -16.49
N ARG A 139 0.04 -3.83 -16.42
CA ARG A 139 -0.74 -4.37 -17.55
C ARG A 139 -0.83 -3.45 -18.76
N ARG A 140 -0.47 -2.18 -18.60
CA ARG A 140 -0.68 -1.13 -19.60
C ARG A 140 0.62 -0.56 -20.19
N VAL A 141 1.76 -0.92 -19.61
CA VAL A 141 3.05 -0.28 -19.92
C VAL A 141 4.14 -1.30 -20.23
N SER A 142 5.30 -0.85 -20.72
CA SER A 142 6.45 -1.72 -21.00
C SER A 142 7.17 -2.19 -19.72
N GLU A 143 7.30 -1.33 -18.72
CA GLU A 143 7.96 -1.63 -17.44
C GLU A 143 7.45 -0.71 -16.34
N VAL A 144 7.29 -1.27 -15.13
CA VAL A 144 7.14 -0.50 -13.90
C VAL A 144 8.36 -0.74 -13.01
N VAL A 145 8.98 0.34 -12.55
CA VAL A 145 9.97 0.30 -11.47
C VAL A 145 9.26 0.74 -10.19
N ALA A 146 8.97 -0.23 -9.33
CA ALA A 146 8.21 -0.03 -8.11
C ALA A 146 9.15 0.04 -6.90
N VAL A 147 9.17 1.19 -6.22
CA VAL A 147 10.04 1.46 -5.06
C VAL A 147 9.21 1.45 -3.79
N GLU A 148 9.61 0.62 -2.83
CA GLU A 148 8.95 0.48 -1.53
C GLU A 148 9.99 0.14 -0.44
N GLY A 149 9.86 0.74 0.73
CA GLY A 149 10.76 0.51 1.87
C GLY A 149 10.48 -0.79 2.63
N SER A 150 9.22 -1.25 2.64
CA SER A 150 8.80 -2.45 3.36
C SER A 150 9.13 -3.72 2.59
N ARG A 151 10.01 -4.55 3.17
CA ARG A 151 10.34 -5.87 2.59
C ARG A 151 9.11 -6.78 2.48
N GLN A 152 8.22 -6.73 3.47
CA GLN A 152 7.01 -7.54 3.49
C GLN A 152 6.04 -7.13 2.36
N SER A 153 5.82 -5.83 2.17
CA SER A 153 5.01 -5.30 1.07
C SER A 153 5.57 -5.73 -0.29
N ILE A 154 6.89 -5.61 -0.50
CA ILE A 154 7.55 -6.07 -1.74
C ILE A 154 7.39 -7.58 -1.96
N GLN A 155 7.49 -8.41 -0.91
CA GLN A 155 7.28 -9.84 -1.04
C GLN A 155 5.84 -10.17 -1.44
N ASN A 156 4.86 -9.52 -0.81
CA ASN A 156 3.44 -9.67 -1.15
C ASN A 156 3.17 -9.21 -2.60
N GLY A 157 3.75 -8.08 -3.00
CA GLY A 157 3.63 -7.56 -4.37
C GLY A 157 4.19 -8.51 -5.42
N LYS A 158 5.37 -9.08 -5.20
CA LYS A 158 5.97 -10.09 -6.09
C LYS A 158 5.12 -11.33 -6.25
N LEU A 159 4.58 -11.86 -5.14
CA LEU A 159 3.69 -13.02 -5.16
C LEU A 159 2.38 -12.70 -5.89
N SER A 160 1.85 -11.51 -5.69
CA SER A 160 0.64 -11.04 -6.38
C SER A 160 0.88 -10.85 -7.88
N ALA A 161 2.01 -10.26 -8.29
CA ALA A 161 2.41 -10.14 -9.68
C ALA A 161 2.52 -11.52 -10.36
N GLN A 162 3.20 -12.47 -9.74
CA GLN A 162 3.34 -13.84 -10.24
C GLN A 162 1.98 -14.52 -10.44
N ARG A 163 1.05 -14.38 -9.49
CA ARG A 163 -0.30 -14.97 -9.57
C ARG A 163 -1.13 -14.39 -10.71
N ASN A 164 -0.91 -13.13 -11.04
CA ASN A 164 -1.60 -12.44 -12.12
C ASN A 164 -0.86 -12.54 -13.47
N GLY A 165 0.26 -13.28 -13.56
CA GLY A 165 1.06 -13.41 -14.78
C GLY A 165 1.70 -12.10 -15.24
N ILE A 166 2.04 -11.21 -14.30
CA ILE A 166 2.64 -9.90 -14.57
C ILE A 166 4.15 -9.99 -14.31
N GLU A 167 4.96 -9.83 -15.35
CA GLU A 167 6.42 -10.07 -15.31
C GLU A 167 7.25 -8.80 -15.51
N ASN A 168 6.63 -7.70 -15.94
CA ASN A 168 7.29 -6.44 -16.31
C ASN A 168 7.42 -5.44 -15.14
N ILE A 169 7.50 -5.95 -13.90
CA ILE A 169 7.70 -5.13 -12.70
C ILE A 169 9.10 -5.36 -12.13
N ARG A 170 9.87 -4.30 -12.01
CA ARG A 170 11.12 -4.29 -11.28
C ARG A 170 10.91 -3.73 -9.88
N TRP A 171 10.90 -4.60 -8.90
CA TRP A 171 10.73 -4.26 -7.50
C TRP A 171 12.05 -3.80 -6.87
N ASP A 172 12.05 -2.64 -6.24
CA ASP A 172 13.18 -2.05 -5.51
C ASP A 172 12.81 -1.87 -4.02
N CYS A 173 13.34 -2.74 -3.17
CA CYS A 173 13.14 -2.68 -1.72
C CYS A 173 14.15 -1.74 -1.08
N SER A 174 13.87 -0.44 -1.11
CA SER A 174 14.71 0.57 -0.49
C SER A 174 13.95 1.85 -0.16
N ALA A 175 14.53 2.67 0.72
CA ALA A 175 14.00 4.00 0.97
C ALA A 175 14.03 4.84 -0.32
N VAL A 176 12.96 5.60 -0.56
CA VAL A 176 12.77 6.39 -1.79
C VAL A 176 13.95 7.32 -2.10
N PRO A 177 14.54 8.09 -1.16
CA PRO A 177 15.70 8.93 -1.46
C PRO A 177 16.90 8.14 -2.00
N ALA A 178 17.17 6.96 -1.42
CA ALA A 178 18.26 6.10 -1.87
C ALA A 178 18.01 5.51 -3.26
N ALA A 179 16.74 5.11 -3.55
CA ALA A 179 16.34 4.65 -4.86
C ALA A 179 16.51 5.74 -5.92
N LEU A 180 16.00 6.96 -5.68
CA LEU A 180 16.08 8.08 -6.61
C LEU A 180 17.54 8.41 -6.94
N SER A 181 18.41 8.50 -5.92
CA SER A 181 19.85 8.74 -6.13
C SER A 181 20.49 7.68 -7.03
N ARG A 182 20.22 6.41 -6.76
CA ARG A 182 20.73 5.26 -7.54
C ARG A 182 20.21 5.26 -8.98
N LEU A 183 18.91 5.49 -9.18
CA LEU A 183 18.28 5.54 -10.51
C LEU A 183 18.88 6.67 -11.35
N ARG A 184 19.11 7.84 -10.73
CA ARG A 184 19.74 9.00 -11.37
C ARG A 184 21.20 8.71 -11.75
N GLN A 185 22.01 8.10 -10.87
CA GLN A 185 23.37 7.71 -11.15
C GLN A 185 23.47 6.76 -12.35
N ARG A 186 22.49 5.85 -12.48
CA ARG A 186 22.35 4.94 -13.60
C ARG A 186 21.79 5.59 -14.87
N ARG A 187 21.45 6.88 -14.81
CA ARG A 187 20.82 7.64 -15.90
C ARG A 187 19.56 6.99 -16.45
N GLU A 188 18.79 6.34 -15.57
CA GLU A 188 17.53 5.72 -15.97
C GLU A 188 16.52 6.76 -16.43
N LYS A 189 15.72 6.40 -17.43
CA LYS A 189 14.70 7.27 -18.02
C LYS A 189 13.33 6.68 -17.79
N PHE A 190 12.40 7.56 -17.50
CA PHE A 190 10.98 7.25 -17.31
C PHE A 190 10.13 8.24 -18.08
N THR A 191 8.94 7.81 -18.51
CA THR A 191 7.96 8.68 -19.18
C THR A 191 6.89 9.16 -18.23
N ARG A 192 6.63 8.37 -17.18
CA ARG A 192 5.60 8.64 -16.16
C ARG A 192 6.18 8.45 -14.78
N LEU A 193 5.64 9.20 -13.82
CA LEU A 193 5.95 9.05 -12.41
C LEU A 193 4.63 9.02 -11.63
N VAL A 194 4.52 8.06 -10.73
CA VAL A 194 3.39 7.91 -9.81
C VAL A 194 3.94 7.89 -8.40
N LEU A 195 3.31 8.60 -7.47
CA LEU A 195 3.68 8.56 -6.08
C LEU A 195 2.47 8.68 -5.14
N ASP A 196 2.52 7.88 -4.08
CA ASP A 196 1.52 7.85 -2.99
C ASP A 196 2.28 7.87 -1.65
N PRO A 197 2.87 9.00 -1.28
CA PRO A 197 3.70 9.09 -0.09
C PRO A 197 2.87 9.11 1.19
N PRO A 198 3.49 8.83 2.36
CA PRO A 198 2.84 9.00 3.65
C PRO A 198 2.44 10.47 3.88
N ARG A 199 1.68 10.74 4.94
CA ARG A 199 1.15 12.09 5.30
C ARG A 199 2.17 13.21 5.27
N ALA A 200 3.45 12.93 5.52
CA ALA A 200 4.53 13.92 5.44
C ALA A 200 4.79 14.46 4.03
N GLY A 201 4.25 13.78 3.01
CA GLY A 201 4.50 14.08 1.61
C GLY A 201 5.90 13.65 1.15
N ALA A 202 6.32 14.18 0.01
CA ALA A 202 7.63 13.94 -0.61
C ALA A 202 8.62 15.10 -0.38
N LYS A 203 8.50 15.79 0.77
CA LYS A 203 9.32 16.96 1.11
C LYS A 203 10.81 16.72 0.94
N GLY A 204 11.46 17.60 0.19
CA GLY A 204 12.90 17.57 -0.07
C GLY A 204 13.31 16.67 -1.23
N LEU A 205 12.37 16.00 -1.90
CA LEU A 205 12.62 15.14 -3.06
C LEU A 205 12.27 15.81 -4.40
N GLU A 206 11.74 17.02 -4.38
CA GLU A 206 11.12 17.69 -5.54
C GLU A 206 12.13 17.91 -6.68
N ALA A 207 13.36 18.33 -6.34
CA ALA A 207 14.42 18.51 -7.32
C ALA A 207 14.85 17.17 -7.97
N GLU A 208 14.93 16.11 -7.17
CA GLU A 208 15.28 14.78 -7.65
C GLU A 208 14.17 14.19 -8.54
N LEU A 209 12.90 14.32 -8.13
CA LEU A 209 11.74 13.92 -8.92
C LEU A 209 11.72 14.68 -10.27
N ALA A 210 11.93 15.99 -10.22
CA ALA A 210 11.95 16.82 -11.42
C ALA A 210 13.12 16.49 -12.36
N SER A 211 14.22 15.97 -11.83
CA SER A 211 15.40 15.61 -12.64
C SER A 211 15.17 14.47 -13.63
N PHE A 212 14.16 13.61 -13.40
CA PHE A 212 13.78 12.56 -14.34
C PHE A 212 13.06 13.10 -15.58
N GLY A 213 12.51 14.32 -15.51
CA GLY A 213 11.91 15.00 -16.66
C GLY A 213 10.73 14.25 -17.28
N VAL A 214 9.96 13.53 -16.45
CA VAL A 214 8.78 12.79 -16.93
C VAL A 214 7.72 13.74 -17.51
N GLU A 215 6.98 13.27 -18.51
CA GLU A 215 5.92 14.06 -19.14
C GLU A 215 4.72 14.27 -18.20
N ARG A 216 4.41 13.24 -17.42
CA ARG A 216 3.28 13.22 -16.47
C ARG A 216 3.72 12.71 -15.13
N LEU A 217 3.31 13.41 -14.09
CA LEU A 217 3.51 13.06 -12.69
C LEU A 217 2.13 13.01 -12.03
N VAL A 218 1.73 11.82 -11.58
CA VAL A 218 0.49 11.61 -10.83
C VAL A 218 0.84 11.47 -9.36
N TYR A 219 0.26 12.31 -8.52
CA TYR A 219 0.51 12.38 -7.09
C TYR A 219 -0.79 12.12 -6.33
N LEU A 220 -0.87 11.03 -5.57
CA LEU A 220 -1.93 10.75 -4.62
C LEU A 220 -1.49 11.18 -3.23
N SER A 221 -2.39 11.76 -2.43
CA SER A 221 -2.09 12.20 -1.06
C SER A 221 -3.33 12.19 -0.18
N CYS A 222 -3.16 11.70 1.04
CA CYS A 222 -4.17 11.79 2.10
C CYS A 222 -4.11 13.10 2.91
N ASP A 223 -3.22 14.04 2.56
CA ASP A 223 -3.06 15.34 3.23
C ASP A 223 -2.94 16.47 2.20
N PRO A 224 -4.02 17.23 1.98
CA PRO A 224 -4.03 18.32 0.98
C PRO A 224 -3.00 19.44 1.26
N ALA A 225 -2.63 19.67 2.53
CA ALA A 225 -1.69 20.74 2.87
C ALA A 225 -0.25 20.35 2.46
N THR A 226 0.16 19.13 2.74
CA THR A 226 1.47 18.61 2.31
C THR A 226 1.52 18.46 0.79
N LEU A 227 0.42 18.03 0.17
CA LEU A 227 0.30 17.99 -1.30
C LEU A 227 0.51 19.37 -1.91
N ALA A 228 -0.20 20.40 -1.45
CA ALA A 228 -0.07 21.75 -1.97
C ALA A 228 1.37 22.29 -1.87
N ARG A 229 2.06 22.03 -0.77
CA ARG A 229 3.48 22.36 -0.58
C ARG A 229 4.35 21.70 -1.65
N ASP A 230 4.19 20.39 -1.84
CA ASP A 230 5.03 19.60 -2.75
C ASP A 230 4.75 19.96 -4.22
N LEU A 231 3.48 20.17 -4.59
CA LEU A 231 3.10 20.65 -5.93
C LEU A 231 3.68 22.04 -6.23
N GLY A 232 3.65 22.96 -5.24
CA GLY A 232 4.26 24.27 -5.35
C GLY A 232 5.78 24.19 -5.59
N ALA A 233 6.46 23.30 -4.88
CA ALA A 233 7.89 23.06 -5.09
C ALA A 233 8.18 22.43 -6.46
N LEU A 234 7.40 21.44 -6.93
CA LEU A 234 7.53 20.86 -8.26
C LEU A 234 7.27 21.91 -9.37
N ALA A 235 6.35 22.84 -9.15
CA ALA A 235 6.09 23.93 -10.09
C ALA A 235 7.34 24.82 -10.31
N ASN A 236 8.13 25.07 -9.25
CA ASN A 236 9.41 25.79 -9.36
C ASN A 236 10.47 25.02 -10.18
N HIS A 237 10.25 23.74 -10.40
CA HIS A 237 11.10 22.88 -11.25
C HIS A 237 10.52 22.63 -12.66
N GLY A 238 9.55 23.47 -13.08
CA GLY A 238 9.01 23.48 -14.44
C GLY A 238 7.83 22.59 -14.71
N TYR A 239 7.24 21.97 -13.67
CA TYR A 239 5.97 21.28 -13.79
C TYR A 239 4.79 22.24 -13.70
N ARG A 240 3.70 21.89 -14.38
CA ARG A 240 2.44 22.66 -14.37
C ARG A 240 1.33 21.80 -13.82
N LEU A 241 0.61 22.30 -12.83
CA LEU A 241 -0.59 21.64 -12.30
C LEU A 241 -1.69 21.64 -13.37
N ARG A 242 -2.24 20.47 -13.67
CA ARG A 242 -3.31 20.27 -14.66
C ARG A 242 -4.63 19.89 -14.03
N MET A 243 -4.59 19.13 -12.95
CA MET A 243 -5.78 18.61 -12.30
C MET A 243 -5.53 18.44 -10.81
N VAL A 244 -6.54 18.70 -10.01
CA VAL A 244 -6.64 18.31 -8.61
C VAL A 244 -8.03 17.69 -8.43
N GLN A 245 -8.09 16.42 -8.05
CA GLN A 245 -9.31 15.67 -7.86
C GLN A 245 -9.40 15.17 -6.42
N PRO A 246 -10.23 15.77 -5.56
CA PRO A 246 -10.52 15.22 -4.24
C PRO A 246 -11.40 13.98 -4.36
N ILE A 247 -11.14 12.98 -3.53
CA ILE A 247 -11.86 11.70 -3.49
C ILE A 247 -12.20 11.40 -2.03
N ASP A 248 -13.48 11.31 -1.70
CA ASP A 248 -13.94 10.98 -0.36
C ASP A 248 -13.98 9.46 -0.17
N LEU A 249 -12.97 8.92 0.52
CA LEU A 249 -12.89 7.50 0.88
C LEU A 249 -13.48 7.21 2.26
N PHE A 250 -13.59 8.22 3.09
CA PHE A 250 -13.95 8.11 4.50
C PHE A 250 -15.08 9.08 4.85
N PRO A 251 -16.31 8.84 4.34
CA PRO A 251 -17.48 9.67 4.65
C PRO A 251 -17.61 9.89 6.16
N HIS A 252 -17.99 11.10 6.55
CA HIS A 252 -18.11 11.54 7.94
C HIS A 252 -16.78 11.70 8.69
N SER A 253 -15.65 11.72 7.99
CA SER A 253 -14.35 12.09 8.56
C SER A 253 -13.78 13.33 7.87
N PHE A 254 -12.67 13.85 8.40
CA PHE A 254 -11.93 14.96 7.76
C PHE A 254 -10.87 14.48 6.76
N HIS A 255 -10.79 13.18 6.55
CA HIS A 255 -9.82 12.60 5.62
C HIS A 255 -10.34 12.67 4.18
N VAL A 256 -9.57 13.29 3.31
CA VAL A 256 -9.85 13.39 1.87
C VAL A 256 -8.60 12.95 1.13
N GLU A 257 -8.74 11.91 0.31
CA GLU A 257 -7.71 11.57 -0.66
C GLU A 257 -7.73 12.59 -1.79
N THR A 258 -6.57 12.98 -2.27
CA THR A 258 -6.48 13.97 -3.33
C THR A 258 -5.48 13.51 -4.39
N LEU A 259 -5.96 13.34 -5.61
CA LEU A 259 -5.14 13.03 -6.76
C LEU A 259 -4.80 14.31 -7.51
N ALA A 260 -3.53 14.53 -7.78
CA ALA A 260 -3.06 15.66 -8.59
C ALA A 260 -2.30 15.17 -9.82
N LEU A 261 -2.52 15.83 -10.95
CA LEU A 261 -1.76 15.63 -12.17
C LEU A 261 -0.90 16.87 -12.44
N MET A 262 0.39 16.65 -12.59
CA MET A 262 1.32 17.65 -13.12
C MET A 262 1.91 17.19 -14.46
N THR A 263 2.16 18.14 -15.34
CA THR A 263 2.83 17.90 -16.64
C THR A 263 4.00 18.85 -16.82
N ARG A 264 4.95 18.46 -17.65
CA ARG A 264 6.09 19.30 -18.02
C ARG A 264 5.92 19.84 -19.43
#